data_a75a33ddb363b96a08b64ed021de64bc
#
_entry.id   a75a33ddb363b96a08b64ed021de64bc
#
_cell.length_a   1.000
_cell.length_b   1.000
_cell.length_c   1.000
_cell.angle_alpha   90.00
_cell.angle_beta   90.00
_cell.angle_gamma   90.00
#
_symmetry.space_group_name_H-M   'P 1'
#
loop_
_entity.id
_entity.type
_entity.pdbx_description
1 polymer ?
#
loop_
_entity_poly.entity_id
_entity_poly.type
_entity_poly.pdbx_seq_one_letter_code
_entity_poly.pdbx_strand_id
1 'polypeptide(L)'
;MQLRALFTLVLLLPVWAMAAVLPEQRADALYHRYEGGGMTIDGPSVLVRKNIAERVSLSANYYADKISAASIDVVTTASPYAEERDEHSIGADYLAGKAIYSIKWTQSEESDFSARSLSFGASQDFFGDLTTLSFGYARGNDTVRRSGDPVFQEEAVRQQYRFGVTQVLTRNLLVALSHEFVTDEGYLNNPYRSVRYLVGTGYSFQSEVYPETRSSEATALRASYYLPWRAGLHLEHRRYSDSWGMASTDWGLVLVQPWREQWELEFRARYYDQNAADFYSDLFPFQDAQNFLARDKELSTFTSTSFGAAAGYTFFKGRWKHVDRFMLRLSLDHYQFDYQDFRDIRVAVPVAGQEPLYGFSALVTQVLFSVWY
;
A
#
# COMPACT_ATOMS: atom_id res chain seq x y z
N MET A 1 -26.87 -15.36 -26.42
CA MET A 1 -26.08 -15.50 -27.65
C MET A 1 -25.59 -14.14 -28.18
N GLN A 2 -25.51 -13.09 -27.35
CA GLN A 2 -25.05 -11.74 -27.76
C GLN A 2 -23.73 -11.27 -27.11
N LEU A 3 -23.18 -12.00 -26.14
CA LEU A 3 -21.91 -11.61 -25.48
C LEU A 3 -20.65 -12.05 -26.26
N ARG A 4 -20.77 -12.99 -27.18
CA ARG A 4 -19.65 -13.47 -28.03
C ARG A 4 -19.32 -12.51 -29.19
N ALA A 5 -20.25 -11.66 -29.60
CA ALA A 5 -20.06 -10.74 -30.71
C ALA A 5 -19.29 -9.47 -30.32
N LEU A 6 -19.33 -9.06 -29.01
CA LEU A 6 -18.61 -7.89 -28.53
C LEU A 6 -17.10 -8.14 -28.35
N PHE A 7 -16.71 -9.35 -28.00
CA PHE A 7 -15.29 -9.72 -27.83
C PHE A 7 -14.54 -9.87 -29.16
N THR A 8 -15.23 -10.20 -30.23
CA THR A 8 -14.62 -10.38 -31.57
C THR A 8 -14.41 -9.05 -32.30
N LEU A 9 -15.12 -7.98 -31.92
CA LEU A 9 -15.00 -6.66 -32.57
C LEU A 9 -13.79 -5.85 -32.08
N VAL A 10 -13.27 -6.14 -30.89
CA VAL A 10 -12.10 -5.45 -30.31
C VAL A 10 -10.77 -5.92 -30.94
N LEU A 11 -10.76 -7.09 -31.59
CA LEU A 11 -9.54 -7.69 -32.17
C LEU A 11 -9.25 -7.27 -33.63
N LEU A 12 -10.10 -6.46 -34.27
CA LEU A 12 -9.99 -6.12 -35.71
C LEU A 12 -9.71 -4.64 -36.00
N LEU A 13 -9.25 -3.85 -35.01
CA LEU A 13 -8.84 -2.48 -35.31
C LEU A 13 -7.39 -2.44 -35.84
N PRO A 14 -7.12 -1.70 -36.95
CA PRO A 14 -5.83 -1.71 -37.61
C PRO A 14 -4.74 -1.07 -36.71
N VAL A 15 -3.60 -1.75 -36.67
CA VAL A 15 -2.37 -1.36 -35.94
C VAL A 15 -1.72 -0.13 -36.61
N TRP A 16 -2.17 1.08 -36.30
CA TRP A 16 -1.46 2.30 -36.69
C TRP A 16 -1.52 3.33 -35.57
N ALA A 17 -0.37 3.65 -35.07
CA ALA A 17 0.03 4.65 -34.04
C ALA A 17 0.31 4.05 -32.67
N MET A 18 1.56 4.20 -32.24
CA MET A 18 2.11 3.75 -30.97
C MET A 18 1.92 4.83 -29.90
N ALA A 19 1.42 4.44 -28.74
CA ALA A 19 1.54 5.26 -27.55
C ALA A 19 1.69 4.48 -26.25
N ALA A 20 1.22 3.24 -26.13
CA ALA A 20 1.62 2.42 -24.99
C ALA A 20 3.13 2.18 -25.03
N VAL A 21 3.84 2.57 -23.97
CA VAL A 21 5.30 2.47 -23.86
C VAL A 21 5.63 1.55 -22.70
N LEU A 22 6.52 0.59 -22.92
CA LEU A 22 7.06 -0.24 -21.85
C LEU A 22 7.72 0.63 -20.78
N PRO A 23 7.66 0.22 -19.51
CA PRO A 23 8.39 0.90 -18.44
C PRO A 23 9.88 1.03 -18.75
N GLU A 24 10.48 2.17 -18.38
CA GLU A 24 11.89 2.45 -18.63
C GLU A 24 12.82 1.39 -18.01
N GLN A 25 13.88 1.05 -18.75
CA GLN A 25 14.95 0.20 -18.22
C GLN A 25 15.69 0.95 -17.13
N ARG A 26 15.79 0.37 -15.93
CA ARG A 26 16.46 0.99 -14.80
C ARG A 26 16.82 -0.01 -13.72
N ALA A 27 17.77 0.38 -12.89
CA ALA A 27 18.04 -0.24 -11.61
C ALA A 27 17.86 0.80 -10.51
N ASP A 28 17.11 0.45 -9.49
CA ASP A 28 16.85 1.27 -8.32
C ASP A 28 17.39 0.57 -7.07
N ALA A 29 18.06 1.33 -6.20
CA ALA A 29 18.42 0.91 -4.85
C ALA A 29 17.80 1.91 -3.88
N LEU A 30 16.90 1.45 -3.02
CA LEU A 30 16.21 2.21 -2.02
C LEU A 30 16.65 1.74 -0.63
N TYR A 31 16.93 2.66 0.27
CA TYR A 31 16.93 2.42 1.70
C TYR A 31 15.81 3.23 2.32
N HIS A 32 15.01 2.60 3.18
CA HIS A 32 13.93 3.26 3.90
C HIS A 32 14.06 3.02 5.38
N ARG A 33 13.54 3.97 6.16
CA ARG A 33 13.45 3.89 7.62
C ARG A 33 12.19 4.59 8.11
N TYR A 34 11.40 3.85 8.88
CA TYR A 34 10.25 4.32 9.62
C TYR A 34 10.58 4.33 11.11
N GLU A 35 10.25 5.41 11.80
CA GLU A 35 10.35 5.54 13.26
C GLU A 35 9.07 6.16 13.79
N GLY A 36 8.30 5.42 14.58
CA GLY A 36 7.03 5.93 15.14
C GLY A 36 6.27 4.88 15.93
N GLY A 37 5.43 5.33 16.87
CA GLY A 37 4.60 4.44 17.68
C GLY A 37 5.36 3.41 18.53
N GLY A 38 6.64 3.66 18.83
CA GLY A 38 7.51 2.71 19.54
C GLY A 38 8.16 1.65 18.64
N MET A 39 8.01 1.76 17.33
CA MET A 39 8.57 0.84 16.34
C MET A 39 9.61 1.53 15.47
N THR A 40 10.62 0.78 15.06
CA THR A 40 11.52 1.14 13.98
C THR A 40 11.48 0.03 12.95
N ILE A 41 11.29 0.40 11.67
CA ILE A 41 11.32 -0.52 10.54
C ILE A 41 12.29 0.06 9.53
N ASP A 42 13.30 -0.68 9.12
CA ASP A 42 14.24 -0.22 8.11
C ASP A 42 14.75 -1.36 7.23
N GLY A 43 15.15 -1.03 6.01
CA GLY A 43 15.71 -2.02 5.13
C GLY A 43 15.98 -1.52 3.71
N PRO A 44 16.67 -2.34 2.91
CA PRO A 44 16.94 -2.08 1.51
C PRO A 44 15.83 -2.61 0.60
N SER A 45 15.69 -1.98 -0.55
CA SER A 45 14.99 -2.55 -1.70
C SER A 45 15.80 -2.35 -2.97
N VAL A 46 15.83 -3.37 -3.83
CA VAL A 46 16.54 -3.31 -5.12
C VAL A 46 15.59 -3.76 -6.22
N LEU A 47 15.37 -2.92 -7.21
CA LEU A 47 14.62 -3.22 -8.43
C LEU A 47 15.56 -3.19 -9.63
N VAL A 48 15.48 -4.18 -10.49
CA VAL A 48 16.12 -4.19 -11.80
C VAL A 48 15.07 -4.45 -12.86
N ARG A 49 15.06 -3.63 -13.91
CA ARG A 49 14.16 -3.75 -15.05
C ARG A 49 14.93 -3.70 -16.35
N LYS A 50 14.70 -4.66 -17.22
CA LYS A 50 15.33 -4.78 -18.53
C LYS A 50 14.31 -5.00 -19.64
N ASN A 51 14.38 -4.18 -20.70
CA ASN A 51 13.56 -4.36 -21.88
C ASN A 51 14.28 -5.27 -22.90
N ILE A 52 13.54 -6.20 -23.47
CA ILE A 52 14.01 -7.16 -24.46
C ILE A 52 13.20 -6.97 -25.74
N ALA A 53 13.91 -6.77 -26.86
CA ALA A 53 13.31 -6.65 -28.19
C ALA A 53 12.16 -5.62 -28.30
N GLU A 54 12.23 -4.51 -27.56
CA GLU A 54 11.29 -3.37 -27.55
C GLU A 54 9.82 -3.72 -27.21
N ARG A 55 9.53 -4.98 -26.92
CA ARG A 55 8.17 -5.48 -26.67
C ARG A 55 8.00 -6.17 -25.34
N VAL A 56 9.07 -6.56 -24.69
CA VAL A 56 9.04 -7.27 -23.40
C VAL A 56 9.88 -6.52 -22.39
N SER A 57 9.33 -6.25 -21.23
CA SER A 57 10.06 -5.73 -20.09
C SER A 57 10.06 -6.78 -18.99
N LEU A 58 11.23 -7.19 -18.52
CA LEU A 58 11.39 -8.07 -17.37
C LEU A 58 11.79 -7.26 -16.16
N SER A 59 11.26 -7.59 -15.00
CA SER A 59 11.61 -6.97 -13.73
C SER A 59 11.85 -8.00 -12.65
N ALA A 60 12.80 -7.71 -11.76
CA ALA A 60 13.04 -8.43 -10.54
C ALA A 60 13.19 -7.42 -9.39
N ASN A 61 12.57 -7.70 -8.25
CA ASN A 61 12.67 -6.87 -7.06
C ASN A 61 12.97 -7.73 -5.84
N TYR A 62 13.85 -7.22 -4.99
CA TYR A 62 14.11 -7.69 -3.64
C TYR A 62 13.82 -6.56 -2.66
N TYR A 63 13.15 -6.87 -1.57
CA TYR A 63 12.80 -5.94 -0.51
C TYR A 63 12.98 -6.63 0.83
N ALA A 64 13.63 -5.97 1.78
CA ALA A 64 13.80 -6.49 3.12
C ALA A 64 13.40 -5.44 4.15
N ASP A 65 12.77 -5.88 5.24
CA ASP A 65 12.46 -5.10 6.43
C ASP A 65 13.10 -5.76 7.66
N LYS A 66 13.72 -4.94 8.51
CA LYS A 66 14.07 -5.27 9.88
C LYS A 66 13.14 -4.50 10.79
N ILE A 67 12.30 -5.22 11.52
CA ILE A 67 11.29 -4.66 12.42
C ILE A 67 11.82 -4.79 13.84
N SER A 68 12.03 -3.67 14.52
CA SER A 68 12.46 -3.64 15.90
C SER A 68 11.36 -3.05 16.78
N ALA A 69 11.02 -3.73 17.87
CA ALA A 69 9.93 -3.49 18.79
C ALA A 69 8.53 -3.73 18.20
N ALA A 70 7.58 -4.03 19.07
CA ALA A 70 6.19 -4.26 18.70
C ALA A 70 5.35 -2.99 18.86
N SER A 71 4.23 -2.93 18.16
CA SER A 71 3.24 -1.87 18.37
C SER A 71 2.64 -1.95 19.78
N ILE A 72 2.04 -0.85 20.26
CA ILE A 72 1.51 -0.74 21.62
C ILE A 72 0.50 -1.86 21.98
N ASP A 73 -0.33 -2.27 21.05
CA ASP A 73 -1.33 -3.32 21.20
C ASP A 73 -0.70 -4.71 21.41
N VAL A 74 0.52 -4.94 20.88
CA VAL A 74 1.29 -6.17 21.09
C VAL A 74 2.17 -6.08 22.33
N VAL A 75 2.90 -4.97 22.55
CA VAL A 75 3.80 -4.78 23.70
C VAL A 75 3.09 -4.93 25.04
N THR A 76 1.83 -4.60 25.12
CA THR A 76 1.04 -4.73 26.36
C THR A 76 0.67 -6.18 26.71
N THR A 77 0.79 -7.10 25.75
CA THR A 77 0.44 -8.52 25.91
C THR A 77 1.58 -9.48 25.60
N ALA A 78 2.64 -9.02 24.92
CA ALA A 78 3.82 -9.80 24.54
C ALA A 78 5.12 -9.03 24.79
N SER A 79 6.26 -9.72 24.78
CA SER A 79 7.57 -9.08 24.85
C SER A 79 7.92 -8.36 23.54
N PRO A 80 8.74 -7.29 23.58
CA PRO A 80 9.31 -6.70 22.38
C PRO A 80 10.03 -7.76 21.54
N TYR A 81 9.84 -7.74 20.24
CA TYR A 81 10.47 -8.68 19.32
C TYR A 81 11.23 -7.97 18.20
N ALA A 82 12.13 -8.67 17.57
CA ALA A 82 12.74 -8.26 16.32
C ALA A 82 12.39 -9.30 15.26
N GLU A 83 11.97 -8.84 14.10
CA GLU A 83 11.57 -9.67 12.99
C GLU A 83 12.23 -9.20 11.71
N GLU A 84 12.49 -10.13 10.80
CA GLU A 84 12.99 -9.84 9.46
C GLU A 84 11.96 -10.35 8.46
N ARG A 85 11.65 -9.50 7.47
CA ARG A 85 10.80 -9.82 6.34
C ARG A 85 11.59 -9.71 5.06
N ASP A 86 11.55 -10.75 4.26
CA ASP A 86 12.13 -10.77 2.92
C ASP A 86 11.04 -10.94 1.87
N GLU A 87 11.03 -10.07 0.86
CA GLU A 87 10.13 -10.17 -0.27
C GLU A 87 10.89 -10.21 -1.59
N HIS A 88 10.53 -11.16 -2.42
CA HIS A 88 11.04 -11.33 -3.78
C HIS A 88 9.90 -11.21 -4.79
N SER A 89 10.11 -10.49 -5.87
CA SER A 89 9.16 -10.52 -6.97
C SER A 89 9.82 -10.53 -8.34
N ILE A 90 9.18 -11.22 -9.28
CA ILE A 90 9.54 -11.22 -10.69
C ILE A 90 8.31 -10.85 -11.52
N GLY A 91 8.54 -10.08 -12.58
CA GLY A 91 7.46 -9.63 -13.45
C GLY A 91 7.89 -9.55 -14.90
N ALA A 92 6.89 -9.64 -15.77
CA ALA A 92 7.05 -9.43 -17.20
C ALA A 92 5.89 -8.57 -17.73
N ASP A 93 6.22 -7.57 -18.54
CA ASP A 93 5.27 -6.76 -19.30
C ASP A 93 5.47 -7.02 -20.77
N TYR A 94 4.37 -7.19 -21.51
CA TYR A 94 4.36 -7.42 -22.95
C TYR A 94 3.58 -6.33 -23.66
N LEU A 95 4.23 -5.63 -24.57
CA LEU A 95 3.64 -4.58 -25.40
C LEU A 95 3.09 -5.18 -26.71
N ALA A 96 1.78 -5.10 -26.92
CA ALA A 96 1.07 -5.53 -28.10
C ALA A 96 0.30 -4.36 -28.71
N GLY A 97 0.91 -3.65 -29.64
CA GLY A 97 0.32 -2.43 -30.23
C GLY A 97 0.11 -1.35 -29.17
N LYS A 98 -1.14 -1.03 -28.84
CA LYS A 98 -1.54 -0.05 -27.82
C LYS A 98 -1.90 -0.69 -26.48
N ALA A 99 -1.67 -1.98 -26.31
CA ALA A 99 -1.96 -2.70 -25.09
C ALA A 99 -0.68 -3.17 -24.39
N ILE A 100 -0.65 -3.11 -23.07
CA ILE A 100 0.35 -3.74 -22.22
C ILE A 100 -0.32 -4.80 -21.38
N TYR A 101 0.23 -6.01 -21.43
CA TYR A 101 -0.15 -7.13 -20.57
C TYR A 101 0.96 -7.40 -19.57
N SER A 102 0.61 -7.55 -18.31
CA SER A 102 1.55 -7.74 -17.21
C SER A 102 1.26 -9.03 -16.46
N ILE A 103 2.30 -9.71 -16.04
CA ILE A 103 2.24 -10.81 -15.07
C ILE A 103 3.31 -10.57 -14.02
N LYS A 104 2.98 -10.78 -12.75
CA LYS A 104 3.94 -10.65 -11.64
C LYS A 104 3.68 -11.74 -10.61
N TRP A 105 4.74 -12.38 -10.16
CA TRP A 105 4.76 -13.28 -9.01
C TRP A 105 5.52 -12.60 -7.87
N THR A 106 4.99 -12.73 -6.64
CA THR A 106 5.60 -12.19 -5.43
C THR A 106 5.55 -13.25 -4.33
N GLN A 107 6.63 -13.35 -3.56
CA GLN A 107 6.72 -14.16 -2.35
C GLN A 107 7.32 -13.31 -1.24
N SER A 108 6.68 -13.34 -0.05
CA SER A 108 7.14 -12.70 1.17
C SER A 108 7.26 -13.74 2.26
N GLU A 109 8.32 -13.70 3.04
CA GLU A 109 8.61 -14.63 4.14
C GLU A 109 8.99 -13.85 5.40
N GLU A 110 8.35 -14.22 6.50
CA GLU A 110 8.67 -13.82 7.88
C GLU A 110 8.82 -15.08 8.73
N SER A 111 9.21 -14.96 9.98
CA SER A 111 9.39 -16.13 10.86
C SER A 111 8.10 -16.95 11.04
N ASP A 112 6.96 -16.27 11.10
CA ASP A 112 5.65 -16.85 11.38
C ASP A 112 4.59 -16.52 10.33
N PHE A 113 4.97 -15.84 9.24
CA PHE A 113 4.07 -15.50 8.13
C PHE A 113 4.75 -15.75 6.79
N SER A 114 4.03 -16.35 5.85
CA SER A 114 4.47 -16.45 4.46
C SER A 114 3.32 -16.13 3.52
N ALA A 115 3.60 -15.32 2.49
CA ALA A 115 2.62 -14.92 1.49
C ALA A 115 3.14 -15.18 0.07
N ARG A 116 2.27 -15.66 -0.81
CA ARG A 116 2.56 -15.81 -2.25
C ARG A 116 1.42 -15.22 -3.05
N SER A 117 1.75 -14.43 -4.05
CA SER A 117 0.74 -13.87 -4.94
C SER A 117 1.12 -13.95 -6.41
N LEU A 118 0.11 -14.13 -7.25
CA LEU A 118 0.20 -14.02 -8.69
C LEU A 118 -0.76 -12.95 -9.17
N SER A 119 -0.28 -12.00 -9.96
CA SER A 119 -1.09 -10.92 -10.51
C SER A 119 -0.99 -10.85 -12.03
N PHE A 120 -2.09 -10.45 -12.64
CA PHE A 120 -2.23 -10.16 -14.07
C PHE A 120 -2.74 -8.74 -14.23
N GLY A 121 -2.24 -8.04 -15.24
CA GLY A 121 -2.68 -6.72 -15.62
C GLY A 121 -2.88 -6.60 -17.12
N ALA A 122 -3.79 -5.73 -17.52
CA ALA A 122 -3.94 -5.31 -18.90
C ALA A 122 -4.27 -3.81 -18.91
N SER A 123 -3.63 -3.06 -19.78
CA SER A 123 -3.97 -1.67 -20.06
C SER A 123 -3.97 -1.44 -21.57
N GLN A 124 -4.88 -0.59 -22.04
CA GLN A 124 -4.99 -0.28 -23.46
C GLN A 124 -5.39 1.19 -23.66
N ASP A 125 -4.71 1.82 -24.61
CA ASP A 125 -4.98 3.19 -25.02
C ASP A 125 -5.97 3.22 -26.18
N PHE A 126 -6.89 4.21 -26.10
CA PHE A 126 -7.96 4.47 -27.05
C PHE A 126 -8.00 5.95 -27.47
N PHE A 127 -8.75 6.25 -28.53
CA PHE A 127 -9.06 7.61 -28.97
C PHE A 127 -7.82 8.50 -29.17
N GLY A 128 -6.79 7.96 -29.86
CA GLY A 128 -5.55 8.72 -30.08
C GLY A 128 -4.77 8.94 -28.77
N ASP A 129 -4.80 7.95 -27.90
CA ASP A 129 -4.08 7.90 -26.61
C ASP A 129 -4.57 8.92 -25.56
N LEU A 130 -5.80 9.40 -25.76
CA LEU A 130 -6.43 10.29 -24.80
C LEU A 130 -7.13 9.56 -23.65
N THR A 131 -7.46 8.28 -23.86
CA THR A 131 -8.12 7.43 -22.85
C THR A 131 -7.34 6.15 -22.67
N THR A 132 -6.97 5.81 -21.44
CA THR A 132 -6.41 4.50 -21.08
C THR A 132 -7.40 3.74 -20.20
N LEU A 133 -7.74 2.51 -20.59
CA LEU A 133 -8.47 1.58 -19.74
C LEU A 133 -7.49 0.58 -19.16
N SER A 134 -7.65 0.26 -17.88
CA SER A 134 -6.82 -0.73 -17.20
C SER A 134 -7.66 -1.71 -16.40
N PHE A 135 -7.19 -2.96 -16.35
CA PHE A 135 -7.74 -4.04 -15.54
C PHE A 135 -6.59 -4.76 -14.85
N GLY A 136 -6.77 -5.13 -13.59
CA GLY A 136 -5.86 -5.94 -12.81
C GLY A 136 -6.61 -7.02 -12.05
N TYR A 137 -5.98 -8.19 -11.90
CA TYR A 137 -6.40 -9.27 -11.03
C TYR A 137 -5.20 -9.80 -10.28
N ALA A 138 -5.32 -10.01 -8.97
CA ALA A 138 -4.32 -10.69 -8.18
C ALA A 138 -4.98 -11.74 -7.28
N ARG A 139 -4.26 -12.85 -7.05
CA ARG A 139 -4.62 -13.86 -6.05
C ARG A 139 -3.40 -14.11 -5.16
N GLY A 140 -3.61 -13.98 -3.85
CA GLY A 140 -2.67 -14.28 -2.80
C GLY A 140 -3.12 -15.49 -1.99
N ASN A 141 -2.14 -16.27 -1.49
CA ASN A 141 -2.33 -17.33 -0.51
C ASN A 141 -1.31 -17.09 0.59
N ASP A 142 -1.80 -16.93 1.81
CA ASP A 142 -1.03 -16.60 2.98
C ASP A 142 -1.07 -17.76 3.97
N THR A 143 0.04 -18.03 4.64
CA THR A 143 0.12 -19.00 5.73
C THR A 143 0.54 -18.26 6.99
N VAL A 144 -0.29 -18.35 8.03
CA VAL A 144 -0.07 -17.72 9.33
C VAL A 144 0.35 -18.79 10.32
N ARG A 145 1.46 -18.56 11.01
CA ARG A 145 1.99 -19.40 12.08
C ARG A 145 2.08 -18.61 13.36
N ARG A 146 2.50 -19.27 14.45
CA ARG A 146 2.72 -18.60 15.74
C ARG A 146 4.06 -19.04 16.32
N SER A 147 4.92 -18.08 16.62
CA SER A 147 6.20 -18.35 17.26
C SER A 147 6.03 -19.09 18.59
N GLY A 148 6.78 -20.18 18.79
CA GLY A 148 6.67 -21.01 19.97
C GLY A 148 5.55 -22.08 19.93
N ASP A 149 4.73 -22.12 18.88
CA ASP A 149 3.67 -23.11 18.68
C ASP A 149 3.78 -23.76 17.29
N PRO A 150 4.54 -24.86 17.15
CA PRO A 150 4.79 -25.46 15.84
C PRO A 150 3.56 -26.18 15.24
N VAL A 151 2.48 -26.33 16.01
CA VAL A 151 1.24 -26.97 15.56
C VAL A 151 0.27 -25.93 14.97
N PHE A 152 0.39 -24.68 15.42
CA PHE A 152 -0.48 -23.61 14.91
C PHE A 152 -0.08 -23.24 13.48
N GLN A 153 -0.95 -23.53 12.55
CA GLN A 153 -0.83 -23.12 11.14
C GLN A 153 -2.23 -22.92 10.56
N GLU A 154 -2.47 -21.73 10.05
CA GLU A 154 -3.71 -21.31 9.45
C GLU A 154 -3.46 -20.73 8.05
N GLU A 155 -4.49 -20.65 7.23
CA GLU A 155 -4.39 -20.16 5.85
C GLU A 155 -5.38 -19.02 5.62
N ALA A 156 -4.99 -18.08 4.75
CA ALA A 156 -5.86 -17.05 4.21
C ALA A 156 -5.68 -16.91 2.71
N VAL A 157 -6.76 -16.61 2.01
CA VAL A 157 -6.78 -16.38 0.56
C VAL A 157 -7.29 -14.98 0.29
N ARG A 158 -6.56 -14.24 -0.54
CA ARG A 158 -6.96 -12.91 -1.01
C ARG A 158 -7.18 -12.92 -2.51
N GLN A 159 -8.25 -12.28 -2.96
CA GLN A 159 -8.48 -11.99 -4.38
C GLN A 159 -8.72 -10.48 -4.53
N GLN A 160 -8.07 -9.88 -5.51
CA GLN A 160 -8.14 -8.46 -5.77
C GLN A 160 -8.45 -8.21 -7.24
N TYR A 161 -9.44 -7.36 -7.50
CA TYR A 161 -9.82 -6.88 -8.82
C TYR A 161 -9.66 -5.37 -8.86
N ARG A 162 -9.03 -4.85 -9.91
CA ARG A 162 -8.83 -3.41 -10.09
C ARG A 162 -9.25 -3.00 -11.50
N PHE A 163 -10.02 -1.92 -11.57
CA PHE A 163 -10.44 -1.28 -12.81
C PHE A 163 -9.97 0.17 -12.80
N GLY A 164 -9.52 0.68 -13.93
CA GLY A 164 -9.07 2.06 -14.05
C GLY A 164 -9.44 2.66 -15.39
N VAL A 165 -9.75 3.95 -15.36
CA VAL A 165 -9.95 4.80 -16.53
C VAL A 165 -9.11 6.05 -16.34
N THR A 166 -8.20 6.31 -17.25
CA THR A 166 -7.42 7.55 -17.29
C THR A 166 -7.79 8.32 -18.54
N GLN A 167 -8.08 9.63 -18.39
CA GLN A 167 -8.50 10.51 -19.47
C GLN A 167 -7.67 11.78 -19.49
N VAL A 168 -7.08 12.10 -20.63
CA VAL A 168 -6.52 13.42 -20.91
C VAL A 168 -7.67 14.35 -21.27
N LEU A 169 -8.04 15.26 -20.37
CA LEU A 169 -9.14 16.20 -20.56
C LEU A 169 -8.70 17.47 -21.32
N THR A 170 -7.50 17.96 -21.03
CA THR A 170 -6.90 19.10 -21.71
C THR A 170 -5.38 18.88 -21.84
N ARG A 171 -4.67 19.80 -22.48
CA ARG A 171 -3.18 19.76 -22.57
C ARG A 171 -2.51 19.75 -21.19
N ASN A 172 -3.17 20.26 -20.18
CA ASN A 172 -2.61 20.44 -18.84
C ASN A 172 -3.32 19.63 -17.77
N LEU A 173 -4.43 18.93 -18.09
CA LEU A 173 -5.23 18.19 -17.11
C LEU A 173 -5.45 16.74 -17.54
N LEU A 174 -5.00 15.85 -16.69
CA LEU A 174 -5.26 14.42 -16.76
C LEU A 174 -6.09 14.01 -15.52
N VAL A 175 -7.11 13.20 -15.73
CA VAL A 175 -7.95 12.67 -14.64
C VAL A 175 -7.95 11.14 -14.73
N ALA A 176 -7.83 10.47 -13.60
CA ALA A 176 -7.93 9.05 -13.48
C ALA A 176 -8.94 8.65 -12.41
N LEU A 177 -9.83 7.72 -12.75
CA LEU A 177 -10.74 7.05 -11.83
C LEU A 177 -10.29 5.59 -11.72
N SER A 178 -10.15 5.10 -10.49
CA SER A 178 -9.90 3.69 -10.23
C SER A 178 -10.88 3.14 -9.20
N HIS A 179 -11.28 1.88 -9.40
CA HIS A 179 -12.10 1.13 -8.47
C HIS A 179 -11.43 -0.21 -8.20
N GLU A 180 -11.36 -0.57 -6.92
CA GLU A 180 -10.75 -1.80 -6.44
C GLU A 180 -11.75 -2.57 -5.60
N PHE A 181 -11.80 -3.87 -5.79
CA PHE A 181 -12.58 -4.80 -4.98
C PHE A 181 -11.65 -5.92 -4.49
N VAL A 182 -11.70 -6.22 -3.18
CA VAL A 182 -10.88 -7.25 -2.54
C VAL A 182 -11.78 -8.18 -1.73
N THR A 183 -11.52 -9.48 -1.80
CA THR A 183 -12.08 -10.49 -0.90
C THR A 183 -10.96 -11.21 -0.18
N ASP A 184 -11.10 -11.33 1.13
CA ASP A 184 -10.23 -12.11 2.00
C ASP A 184 -11.07 -13.23 2.64
N GLU A 185 -10.54 -14.45 2.66
CA GLU A 185 -11.16 -15.63 3.27
C GLU A 185 -10.12 -16.42 4.06
N GLY A 186 -10.53 -17.00 5.20
CA GLY A 186 -9.71 -17.84 6.07
C GLY A 186 -9.32 -17.15 7.36
N TYR A 187 -8.11 -17.40 7.87
CA TYR A 187 -7.65 -16.86 9.12
C TYR A 187 -7.18 -15.40 8.97
N LEU A 188 -8.02 -14.46 9.36
CA LEU A 188 -7.77 -13.02 9.26
C LEU A 188 -7.32 -12.37 10.56
N ASN A 189 -7.17 -13.16 11.63
CA ASN A 189 -6.69 -12.71 12.93
C ASN A 189 -5.16 -12.54 12.95
N ASN A 190 -4.68 -11.71 13.88
CA ASN A 190 -3.29 -11.77 14.33
C ASN A 190 -3.21 -12.68 15.58
N PRO A 191 -2.38 -13.77 15.57
CA PRO A 191 -2.34 -14.75 16.65
C PRO A 191 -1.77 -14.23 17.98
N TYR A 192 -1.23 -13.02 18.00
CA TYR A 192 -0.59 -12.39 19.17
C TYR A 192 -1.44 -11.31 19.82
N ARG A 193 -2.56 -10.91 19.21
CA ARG A 193 -3.40 -9.81 19.69
C ARG A 193 -4.47 -10.30 20.65
N SER A 194 -4.85 -9.42 21.57
CA SER A 194 -5.85 -9.67 22.61
C SER A 194 -6.75 -8.45 22.80
N VAL A 195 -8.01 -8.72 23.09
CA VAL A 195 -8.95 -7.73 23.61
C VAL A 195 -8.92 -7.72 25.13
N ARG A 196 -9.28 -6.59 25.73
CA ARG A 196 -9.48 -6.47 27.17
C ARG A 196 -10.97 -6.39 27.54
N TYR A 197 -11.33 -6.97 28.67
CA TYR A 197 -12.69 -6.93 29.22
C TYR A 197 -12.69 -6.61 30.71
N LEU A 198 -13.77 -5.99 31.21
CA LEU A 198 -13.89 -5.54 32.57
C LEU A 198 -13.91 -6.71 33.57
N VAL A 199 -13.16 -6.55 34.67
CA VAL A 199 -13.20 -7.41 35.86
C VAL A 199 -13.11 -6.49 37.07
N GLY A 200 -14.25 -6.27 37.71
CA GLY A 200 -14.34 -5.29 38.79
C GLY A 200 -14.06 -3.87 38.30
N THR A 201 -13.06 -3.19 38.89
CA THR A 201 -12.58 -1.88 38.46
C THR A 201 -11.41 -1.96 37.49
N GLY A 202 -10.86 -3.16 37.27
CA GLY A 202 -9.76 -3.45 36.35
C GLY A 202 -10.23 -4.18 35.09
N TYR A 203 -9.30 -4.86 34.42
CA TYR A 203 -9.56 -5.64 33.21
C TYR A 203 -8.72 -6.91 33.16
N SER A 204 -9.15 -7.87 32.36
CA SER A 204 -8.39 -9.05 31.95
C SER A 204 -8.35 -9.13 30.43
N PHE A 205 -7.62 -10.12 29.89
CA PHE A 205 -7.42 -10.28 28.45
C PHE A 205 -7.99 -11.62 27.95
N GLN A 206 -8.43 -11.61 26.68
CA GLN A 206 -8.71 -12.81 25.88
C GLN A 206 -8.25 -12.59 24.45
N SER A 207 -8.05 -13.65 23.67
CA SER A 207 -7.67 -13.54 22.27
C SER A 207 -8.71 -12.80 21.45
N GLU A 208 -8.28 -12.07 20.42
CA GLU A 208 -9.17 -11.51 19.41
C GLU A 208 -9.86 -12.61 18.61
N VAL A 209 -11.06 -12.33 18.10
CA VAL A 209 -11.81 -13.22 17.22
C VAL A 209 -12.40 -12.40 16.08
N TYR A 210 -11.93 -12.61 14.87
CA TYR A 210 -12.40 -11.91 13.67
C TYR A 210 -13.33 -12.77 12.83
N PRO A 211 -14.19 -12.16 11.98
CA PRO A 211 -14.84 -12.91 10.92
C PRO A 211 -13.80 -13.51 9.96
N GLU A 212 -14.05 -14.73 9.49
CA GLU A 212 -13.19 -15.43 8.54
C GLU A 212 -13.30 -14.91 7.09
N THR A 213 -14.15 -13.90 6.86
CA THR A 213 -14.33 -13.29 5.55
C THR A 213 -14.35 -11.77 5.66
N ARG A 214 -13.77 -11.10 4.66
CA ARG A 214 -13.85 -9.65 4.48
C ARG A 214 -13.99 -9.34 2.99
N SER A 215 -14.98 -8.54 2.64
CA SER A 215 -15.10 -7.94 1.31
C SER A 215 -14.93 -6.44 1.44
N SER A 216 -14.08 -5.85 0.61
CA SER A 216 -13.80 -4.42 0.66
C SER A 216 -13.75 -3.80 -0.72
N GLU A 217 -14.10 -2.53 -0.80
CA GLU A 217 -14.04 -1.74 -2.02
C GLU A 217 -13.39 -0.38 -1.78
N ALA A 218 -12.69 0.10 -2.78
CA ALA A 218 -12.10 1.42 -2.76
C ALA A 218 -12.25 2.11 -4.12
N THR A 219 -12.66 3.36 -4.10
CA THR A 219 -12.73 4.22 -5.28
C THR A 219 -11.80 5.41 -5.10
N ALA A 220 -10.91 5.66 -6.07
CA ALA A 220 -10.01 6.80 -6.05
C ALA A 220 -10.17 7.63 -7.33
N LEU A 221 -10.28 8.95 -7.14
CA LEU A 221 -10.25 9.96 -8.20
C LEU A 221 -8.94 10.74 -8.06
N ARG A 222 -8.16 10.77 -9.14
CA ARG A 222 -6.91 11.53 -9.23
C ARG A 222 -7.03 12.59 -10.32
N ALA A 223 -6.55 13.80 -10.04
CA ALA A 223 -6.38 14.86 -11.01
C ALA A 223 -4.93 15.31 -11.03
N SER A 224 -4.31 15.36 -12.21
CA SER A 224 -2.95 15.84 -12.42
C SER A 224 -2.99 17.06 -13.31
N TYR A 225 -2.55 18.21 -12.79
CA TYR A 225 -2.59 19.49 -13.49
C TYR A 225 -1.18 20.07 -13.67
N TYR A 226 -0.84 20.38 -14.91
CA TYR A 226 0.42 21.06 -15.24
C TYR A 226 0.25 22.57 -15.11
N LEU A 227 0.97 23.16 -14.16
CA LEU A 227 0.90 24.59 -13.82
C LEU A 227 1.73 25.45 -14.81
N PRO A 228 1.36 26.73 -15.00
CA PRO A 228 2.04 27.60 -15.98
C PRO A 228 3.55 27.80 -15.74
N TRP A 229 4.02 27.65 -14.48
CA TRP A 229 5.42 27.77 -14.10
C TRP A 229 6.17 26.42 -14.11
N ARG A 230 5.66 25.43 -14.86
CA ARG A 230 6.29 24.12 -15.08
C ARG A 230 6.26 23.19 -13.85
N ALA A 231 5.36 23.39 -12.90
CA ALA A 231 5.13 22.46 -11.83
C ALA A 231 3.98 21.50 -12.13
N GLY A 232 4.03 20.28 -11.58
CA GLY A 232 2.93 19.32 -11.58
C GLY A 232 2.20 19.38 -10.24
N LEU A 233 0.88 19.56 -10.28
CA LEU A 233 0.01 19.46 -9.11
C LEU A 233 -0.84 18.22 -9.23
N HIS A 234 -0.79 17.36 -8.22
CA HIS A 234 -1.57 16.13 -8.16
C HIS A 234 -2.50 16.18 -6.95
N LEU A 235 -3.79 15.96 -7.18
CA LEU A 235 -4.80 15.84 -6.16
C LEU A 235 -5.39 14.43 -6.22
N GLU A 236 -5.57 13.79 -5.08
CA GLU A 236 -6.23 12.50 -4.96
C GLU A 236 -7.31 12.56 -3.88
N HIS A 237 -8.44 11.92 -4.17
CA HIS A 237 -9.47 11.62 -3.19
C HIS A 237 -9.81 10.14 -3.28
N ARG A 238 -9.74 9.41 -2.17
CA ARG A 238 -10.08 7.99 -2.09
C ARG A 238 -11.14 7.77 -1.03
N ARG A 239 -12.09 6.90 -1.33
CA ARG A 239 -13.08 6.35 -0.40
C ARG A 239 -12.92 4.84 -0.34
N TYR A 240 -13.07 4.31 0.85
CA TYR A 240 -13.01 2.89 1.16
C TYR A 240 -14.19 2.50 2.01
N SER A 241 -14.71 1.28 1.82
CA SER A 241 -15.67 0.63 2.71
C SER A 241 -15.50 -0.88 2.69
N ASP A 242 -15.94 -1.57 3.75
CA ASP A 242 -15.86 -3.04 3.83
C ASP A 242 -17.01 -3.66 4.60
N SER A 243 -17.06 -5.01 4.57
CA SER A 243 -18.06 -5.82 5.25
C SER A 243 -17.89 -5.89 6.77
N TRP A 244 -16.83 -5.33 7.34
CA TRP A 244 -16.60 -5.19 8.76
C TRP A 244 -17.14 -3.87 9.33
N GLY A 245 -17.84 -3.08 8.49
CA GLY A 245 -18.43 -1.80 8.85
C GLY A 245 -17.45 -0.63 8.81
N MET A 246 -16.20 -0.86 8.39
CA MET A 246 -15.21 0.21 8.24
C MET A 246 -15.48 1.05 6.99
N ALA A 247 -15.34 2.35 7.14
CA ALA A 247 -15.32 3.31 6.05
C ALA A 247 -14.20 4.32 6.28
N SER A 248 -13.52 4.72 5.21
CA SER A 248 -12.49 5.75 5.32
C SER A 248 -12.48 6.69 4.13
N THR A 249 -11.94 7.88 4.35
CA THR A 249 -11.66 8.88 3.32
C THR A 249 -10.22 9.32 3.41
N ASP A 250 -9.65 9.59 2.23
CA ASP A 250 -8.27 10.01 2.06
C ASP A 250 -8.22 11.17 1.07
N TRP A 251 -7.47 12.22 1.43
CA TRP A 251 -7.15 13.36 0.58
C TRP A 251 -5.64 13.51 0.49
N GLY A 252 -5.11 13.47 -0.72
CA GLY A 252 -3.69 13.64 -1.00
C GLY A 252 -3.44 14.83 -1.93
N LEU A 253 -2.41 15.58 -1.63
CA LEU A 253 -1.91 16.68 -2.47
C LEU A 253 -0.41 16.49 -2.66
N VAL A 254 0.05 16.54 -3.92
CA VAL A 254 1.48 16.49 -4.26
C VAL A 254 1.78 17.61 -5.24
N LEU A 255 2.79 18.42 -4.91
CA LEU A 255 3.37 19.43 -5.79
C LEU A 255 4.78 18.99 -6.20
N VAL A 256 4.98 18.77 -7.49
CA VAL A 256 6.30 18.45 -8.08
C VAL A 256 6.82 19.68 -8.81
N GLN A 257 7.94 20.23 -8.36
CA GLN A 257 8.57 21.41 -8.93
C GLN A 257 9.95 21.06 -9.49
N PRO A 258 10.11 20.91 -10.80
CA PRO A 258 11.41 20.92 -11.45
C PRO A 258 12.10 22.27 -11.17
N TRP A 259 13.33 22.21 -10.67
CA TRP A 259 14.13 23.40 -10.39
C TRP A 259 15.47 23.30 -11.10
N ARG A 260 15.71 24.22 -12.04
CA ARG A 260 16.78 24.11 -13.03
C ARG A 260 16.63 22.81 -13.86
N GLU A 261 17.73 22.24 -14.38
CA GLU A 261 17.67 21.03 -15.23
C GLU A 261 17.93 19.72 -14.47
N GLN A 262 18.42 19.82 -13.25
CA GLN A 262 18.94 18.70 -12.48
C GLN A 262 18.15 18.38 -11.22
N TRP A 263 17.43 19.36 -10.68
CA TRP A 263 16.70 19.21 -9.42
C TRP A 263 15.21 19.00 -9.66
N GLU A 264 14.65 18.12 -8.89
CA GLU A 264 13.21 17.93 -8.73
C GLU A 264 12.88 18.02 -7.24
N LEU A 265 12.03 18.97 -6.89
CA LEU A 265 11.53 19.16 -5.53
C LEU A 265 10.10 18.67 -5.48
N GLU A 266 9.73 17.99 -4.41
CA GLU A 266 8.37 17.51 -4.20
C GLU A 266 7.91 17.83 -2.79
N PHE A 267 6.65 18.29 -2.67
CA PHE A 267 5.97 18.54 -1.41
C PHE A 267 4.67 17.76 -1.40
N ARG A 268 4.40 17.09 -0.27
CA ARG A 268 3.23 16.22 -0.07
C ARG A 268 2.48 16.66 1.16
N ALA A 269 1.15 16.57 1.09
CA ALA A 269 0.26 16.68 2.25
C ALA A 269 -0.83 15.62 2.11
N ARG A 270 -1.20 14.97 3.22
CA ARG A 270 -2.25 13.97 3.24
C ARG A 270 -3.08 14.09 4.51
N TYR A 271 -4.39 13.90 4.36
CA TYR A 271 -5.33 13.75 5.45
C TYR A 271 -6.12 12.46 5.27
N TYR A 272 -6.23 11.68 6.33
CA TYR A 272 -6.93 10.42 6.38
C TYR A 272 -7.85 10.37 7.59
N ASP A 273 -9.04 9.78 7.44
CA ASP A 273 -10.05 9.60 8.46
C ASP A 273 -10.72 8.23 8.28
N GLN A 274 -10.94 7.50 9.38
CA GLN A 274 -11.71 6.25 9.39
C GLN A 274 -12.56 6.10 10.64
N ASN A 275 -13.67 5.35 10.51
CA ASN A 275 -14.43 4.82 11.65
C ASN A 275 -13.93 3.42 12.06
N ALA A 276 -14.35 2.97 13.24
CA ALA A 276 -14.05 1.63 13.74
C ALA A 276 -14.82 0.53 13.01
N ALA A 277 -14.30 -0.70 13.10
CA ALA A 277 -15.03 -1.91 12.72
C ALA A 277 -16.19 -2.18 13.69
N ASP A 278 -17.27 -2.82 13.22
CA ASP A 278 -18.48 -3.10 14.00
C ASP A 278 -18.22 -3.95 15.26
N PHE A 279 -17.18 -4.77 15.24
CA PHE A 279 -16.80 -5.65 16.35
C PHE A 279 -15.59 -5.13 17.15
N TYR A 280 -15.16 -3.89 16.90
CA TYR A 280 -14.10 -3.24 17.65
C TYR A 280 -14.63 -2.69 18.98
N SER A 281 -13.83 -2.85 20.04
CA SER A 281 -13.99 -2.11 21.31
C SER A 281 -12.64 -2.00 22.02
N ASP A 282 -12.34 -0.82 22.55
CA ASP A 282 -11.14 -0.65 23.40
C ASP A 282 -11.25 -1.42 24.72
N LEU A 283 -12.49 -1.56 25.29
CA LEU A 283 -12.76 -2.28 26.53
C LEU A 283 -14.13 -2.93 26.47
N PHE A 284 -14.19 -4.26 26.47
CA PHE A 284 -15.44 -5.01 26.48
C PHE A 284 -16.06 -5.08 27.88
N PRO A 285 -17.40 -5.10 28.02
CA PRO A 285 -18.06 -5.11 29.33
C PRO A 285 -17.84 -6.40 30.12
N PHE A 286 -17.59 -7.53 29.47
CA PHE A 286 -17.31 -8.85 30.06
C PHE A 286 -16.66 -9.76 29.02
N GLN A 287 -16.14 -10.90 29.47
CA GLN A 287 -15.53 -11.90 28.59
C GLN A 287 -16.58 -12.44 27.61
N ASP A 288 -16.18 -12.67 26.36
CA ASP A 288 -17.03 -13.16 25.26
C ASP A 288 -18.31 -12.34 25.07
N ALA A 289 -18.19 -11.00 25.19
CA ALA A 289 -19.30 -10.06 25.11
C ALA A 289 -20.02 -10.08 23.74
N GLN A 290 -19.37 -10.52 22.71
CA GLN A 290 -19.92 -10.68 21.35
C GLN A 290 -19.19 -11.78 20.58
N ASN A 291 -19.71 -12.20 19.42
CA ASN A 291 -19.14 -13.30 18.64
C ASN A 291 -17.76 -12.97 18.04
N PHE A 292 -17.56 -11.73 17.64
CA PHE A 292 -16.29 -11.22 17.12
C PHE A 292 -15.81 -10.10 18.01
N LEU A 293 -14.51 -10.05 18.25
CA LEU A 293 -13.90 -9.16 19.23
C LEU A 293 -12.57 -8.66 18.69
N ALA A 294 -12.40 -7.36 18.58
CA ALA A 294 -11.14 -6.73 18.19
C ALA A 294 -10.79 -5.54 19.10
N ARG A 295 -9.51 -5.39 19.39
CA ARG A 295 -8.91 -4.20 19.97
C ARG A 295 -7.70 -3.72 19.16
N ASP A 296 -7.55 -4.21 17.95
CA ASP A 296 -6.53 -3.71 17.03
C ASP A 296 -6.74 -2.21 16.78
N LYS A 297 -5.70 -1.40 17.07
CA LYS A 297 -5.76 0.04 16.82
C LYS A 297 -6.03 0.38 15.34
N GLU A 298 -5.69 -0.51 14.42
CA GLU A 298 -5.93 -0.32 12.98
C GLU A 298 -7.41 -0.50 12.61
N LEU A 299 -8.20 -1.17 13.48
CA LEU A 299 -9.65 -1.32 13.36
C LEU A 299 -10.44 -0.29 14.17
N SER A 300 -9.76 0.67 14.79
CA SER A 300 -10.34 1.72 15.61
C SER A 300 -10.67 2.98 14.80
N THR A 301 -11.35 3.93 15.43
CA THR A 301 -11.59 5.25 14.86
C THR A 301 -10.36 6.14 15.05
N PHE A 302 -9.79 6.63 13.96
CA PHE A 302 -8.68 7.58 14.04
C PHE A 302 -8.59 8.50 12.81
N THR A 303 -7.85 9.59 12.97
CA THR A 303 -7.43 10.44 11.88
C THR A 303 -5.90 10.43 11.78
N SER A 304 -5.38 10.66 10.57
CA SER A 304 -3.96 10.94 10.41
C SER A 304 -3.72 12.08 9.45
N THR A 305 -2.71 12.87 9.74
CA THR A 305 -2.19 13.91 8.84
C THR A 305 -0.73 13.63 8.53
N SER A 306 -0.30 13.92 7.31
CA SER A 306 1.12 13.86 6.99
C SER A 306 1.55 15.02 6.11
N PHE A 307 2.82 15.40 6.30
CA PHE A 307 3.53 16.37 5.46
C PHE A 307 4.87 15.77 5.08
N GLY A 308 5.20 15.88 3.80
CA GLY A 308 6.45 15.33 3.27
C GLY A 308 7.12 16.27 2.29
N ALA A 309 8.43 16.13 2.19
CA ALA A 309 9.25 16.78 1.18
C ALA A 309 10.27 15.81 0.61
N ALA A 310 10.57 15.95 -0.68
CA ALA A 310 11.66 15.22 -1.30
C ALA A 310 12.45 16.11 -2.25
N ALA A 311 13.74 15.79 -2.40
CA ALA A 311 14.63 16.41 -3.36
C ALA A 311 15.36 15.34 -4.17
N GLY A 312 15.20 15.36 -5.48
CA GLY A 312 15.90 14.51 -6.43
C GLY A 312 16.95 15.32 -7.20
N TYR A 313 18.14 14.77 -7.34
CA TYR A 313 19.21 15.36 -8.13
C TYR A 313 19.69 14.40 -9.22
N THR A 314 19.58 14.83 -10.46
CA THR A 314 20.10 14.11 -11.63
C THR A 314 21.50 14.59 -11.94
N PHE A 315 22.54 13.80 -11.62
CA PHE A 315 23.94 14.23 -11.68
C PHE A 315 24.72 13.67 -12.87
N PHE A 316 24.09 12.89 -13.75
CA PHE A 316 24.73 12.42 -14.96
C PHE A 316 23.73 12.28 -16.11
N LYS A 317 24.14 12.66 -17.31
CA LYS A 317 23.35 12.57 -18.53
C LYS A 317 24.26 12.26 -19.71
N GLY A 318 24.21 11.02 -20.21
CA GLY A 318 24.68 10.67 -21.53
C GLY A 318 26.22 10.59 -21.77
N ARG A 319 27.04 10.19 -20.81
CA ARG A 319 28.50 10.10 -20.95
C ARG A 319 29.11 8.70 -21.03
N TRP A 320 28.37 7.66 -20.61
CA TRP A 320 28.82 6.27 -20.65
C TRP A 320 28.00 5.49 -21.67
N LYS A 321 28.65 4.59 -22.43
CA LYS A 321 28.07 3.87 -23.57
C LYS A 321 26.76 3.10 -23.25
N HIS A 322 26.44 2.86 -21.96
CA HIS A 322 25.31 2.05 -21.53
C HIS A 322 24.53 2.65 -20.36
N VAL A 323 24.73 3.92 -20.03
CA VAL A 323 24.04 4.61 -18.95
C VAL A 323 23.56 5.95 -19.43
N ASP A 324 22.25 6.19 -19.30
CA ASP A 324 21.61 7.41 -19.74
C ASP A 324 21.63 8.49 -18.66
N ARG A 325 21.32 8.11 -17.41
CA ARG A 325 21.29 9.06 -16.28
C ARG A 325 21.39 8.34 -14.93
N PHE A 326 21.86 9.08 -13.91
CA PHE A 326 21.79 8.72 -12.49
C PHE A 326 20.94 9.74 -11.75
N MET A 327 20.19 9.30 -10.76
CA MET A 327 19.43 10.17 -9.85
C MET A 327 19.63 9.70 -8.42
N LEU A 328 19.86 10.65 -7.53
CA LEU A 328 19.77 10.46 -6.08
C LEU A 328 18.58 11.27 -5.56
N ARG A 329 17.69 10.63 -4.80
CA ARG A 329 16.52 11.27 -4.18
C ARG A 329 16.51 11.00 -2.68
N LEU A 330 16.34 12.06 -1.91
CA LEU A 330 16.08 12.01 -0.47
C LEU A 330 14.63 12.42 -0.22
N SER A 331 13.91 11.67 0.64
CA SER A 331 12.53 11.94 1.03
C SER A 331 12.39 11.88 2.55
N LEU A 332 11.62 12.81 3.11
CA LEU A 332 11.25 12.87 4.51
C LEU A 332 9.74 13.10 4.60
N ASP A 333 9.04 12.24 5.36
CA ASP A 333 7.61 12.35 5.61
C ASP A 333 7.34 12.25 7.11
N HIS A 334 6.64 13.23 7.66
CA HIS A 334 6.18 13.23 9.03
C HIS A 334 4.70 12.92 9.08
N TYR A 335 4.31 11.99 9.94
CA TYR A 335 2.95 11.56 10.19
C TYR A 335 2.54 11.88 11.62
N GLN A 336 1.28 12.28 11.81
CA GLN A 336 0.62 12.39 13.09
C GLN A 336 -0.63 11.51 13.08
N PHE A 337 -0.80 10.66 14.10
CA PHE A 337 -1.94 9.79 14.29
C PHE A 337 -2.66 10.15 15.58
N ASP A 338 -3.99 10.38 15.50
CA ASP A 338 -4.83 10.76 16.62
C ASP A 338 -6.03 9.81 16.70
N TYR A 339 -6.02 8.95 17.73
CA TYR A 339 -7.05 7.94 17.96
C TYR A 339 -8.22 8.54 18.77
N GLN A 340 -9.45 8.14 18.44
CA GLN A 340 -10.66 8.67 19.08
C GLN A 340 -11.28 7.68 20.07
N ASP A 341 -10.95 6.40 19.94
CA ASP A 341 -11.55 5.32 20.75
C ASP A 341 -10.52 4.25 21.17
N PHE A 342 -9.25 4.35 20.82
CA PHE A 342 -8.16 3.50 21.31
C PHE A 342 -7.37 4.21 22.42
N ARG A 343 -7.19 3.55 23.58
CA ARG A 343 -6.57 4.13 24.77
C ARG A 343 -5.19 3.53 25.06
N ASP A 344 -4.34 4.37 25.64
CA ASP A 344 -2.97 4.00 26.05
C ASP A 344 -3.00 3.33 27.43
N ILE A 345 -3.07 2.00 27.45
CA ILE A 345 -3.13 1.19 28.69
C ILE A 345 -1.78 1.08 29.41
N ARG A 346 -0.71 1.69 28.92
CA ARG A 346 0.57 1.84 29.65
C ARG A 346 0.44 2.89 30.75
N VAL A 347 -0.55 3.77 30.67
CA VAL A 347 -0.84 4.79 31.68
C VAL A 347 -1.76 4.19 32.74
N ALA A 348 -1.25 4.02 33.94
CA ALA A 348 -2.03 3.49 35.07
C ALA A 348 -3.15 4.46 35.47
N VAL A 349 -4.38 3.96 35.59
CA VAL A 349 -5.57 4.69 36.04
C VAL A 349 -6.32 3.90 37.11
N PRO A 350 -7.10 4.56 38.01
CA PRO A 350 -7.87 3.88 39.04
C PRO A 350 -8.98 2.98 38.53
N VAL A 351 -9.52 3.30 37.35
CA VAL A 351 -10.65 2.58 36.73
C VAL A 351 -10.35 2.35 35.27
N ALA A 352 -10.44 1.10 34.82
CA ALA A 352 -10.24 0.73 33.41
C ALA A 352 -11.20 1.50 32.51
N GLY A 353 -10.72 1.91 31.33
CA GLY A 353 -11.47 2.72 30.36
C GLY A 353 -11.33 4.25 30.56
N GLN A 354 -10.59 4.70 31.59
CA GLN A 354 -10.28 6.12 31.82
C GLN A 354 -8.86 6.51 31.37
N GLU A 355 -8.12 5.60 30.77
CA GLU A 355 -6.81 5.87 30.21
C GLU A 355 -6.91 6.96 29.12
N PRO A 356 -5.86 7.78 28.93
CA PRO A 356 -5.85 8.78 27.87
C PRO A 356 -5.96 8.12 26.49
N LEU A 357 -6.53 8.82 25.54
CA LEU A 357 -6.53 8.40 24.14
C LEU A 357 -5.10 8.31 23.62
N TYR A 358 -4.84 7.32 22.81
CA TYR A 358 -3.55 7.11 22.20
C TYR A 358 -3.34 8.05 21.02
N GLY A 359 -2.13 8.46 20.80
CA GLY A 359 -1.68 9.20 19.64
C GLY A 359 -0.16 9.13 19.54
N PHE A 360 0.35 9.21 18.34
CA PHE A 360 1.80 9.22 18.11
C PHE A 360 2.14 9.91 16.80
N SER A 361 3.40 10.31 16.68
CA SER A 361 3.98 10.75 15.42
C SER A 361 4.97 9.72 14.89
N ALA A 362 5.15 9.72 13.56
CA ALA A 362 6.13 8.91 12.89
C ALA A 362 6.91 9.72 11.86
N LEU A 363 8.17 9.35 11.66
CA LEU A 363 9.04 9.88 10.61
C LEU A 363 9.44 8.78 9.65
N VAL A 364 9.26 9.02 8.36
CA VAL A 364 9.73 8.14 7.29
C VAL A 364 10.85 8.84 6.53
N THR A 365 11.99 8.19 6.46
CA THR A 365 13.16 8.65 5.68
C THR A 365 13.44 7.66 4.57
N GLN A 366 13.64 8.16 3.34
CA GLN A 366 13.99 7.32 2.20
C GLN A 366 15.14 7.92 1.42
N VAL A 367 16.07 7.06 1.00
CA VAL A 367 17.17 7.41 0.09
C VAL A 367 17.08 6.47 -1.10
N LEU A 368 16.82 7.04 -2.27
CA LEU A 368 16.68 6.29 -3.54
C LEU A 368 17.81 6.68 -4.49
N PHE A 369 18.51 5.69 -4.98
CA PHE A 369 19.46 5.81 -6.07
C PHE A 369 18.93 5.06 -7.30
N SER A 370 18.84 5.76 -8.43
CA SER A 370 18.32 5.21 -9.69
C SER A 370 19.32 5.38 -10.81
N VAL A 371 19.44 4.35 -11.64
CA VAL A 371 20.29 4.29 -12.85
C VAL A 371 19.42 3.87 -14.02
N TRP A 372 19.39 4.69 -15.09
CA TRP A 372 18.75 4.34 -16.35
C TRP A 372 19.82 3.96 -17.39
N TYR A 373 19.57 2.90 -18.17
CA TYR A 373 20.53 2.30 -19.09
C TYR A 373 19.88 1.65 -20.32
#